data_cd41a1bf4f387b42250bb73004b4acb7
#
_entry.id   cd41a1bf4f387b42250bb73004b4acb7
#
_cell.length_a   1.000
_cell.length_b   1.000
_cell.length_c   1.000
_cell.angle_alpha   90.00
_cell.angle_beta   90.00
_cell.angle_gamma   90.00
#
_symmetry.space_group_name_H-M   'P 1'
#
loop_
_entity.id
_entity.type
_entity.pdbx_description
1 polymer ?
#
loop_
_entity_poly.entity_id
_entity_poly.type
_entity_poly.pdbx_seq_one_letter_code
_entity_poly.pdbx_strand_id
1 'polypeptide(L)'
;LGLECVVYMGSEDVKRQSPNVYRMKLLGATVVPVESGSKTLKDALNEALRDWVTNVSNTFYIIGTVAGPHPYPMMVRDFNSVVGRECLDQMPEIANKQPDVVIACVGGGSNAMGIFYPYIEHKNVKLIGVEAAGEGIETGKHAAPLTSESKIGVLRGNRTYLMQNSEGQIIETHSVSAGLDYPGVGPEHSWLKDSGRAKYVAITDDEALKAFHNLCRVEGIIPSLETRHYLFQPRGLFSQLYIGYEKLLKHNHQ
;
A
#
# COMPACT_ATOMS: atom_id res chain seq x y z
N LEU A 1 -21.96 -8.99 -13.82
CA LEU A 1 -21.40 -9.81 -14.91
C LEU A 1 -21.86 -11.27 -14.86
N GLY A 2 -22.57 -11.69 -13.80
CA GLY A 2 -23.02 -13.08 -13.60
C GLY A 2 -21.90 -14.07 -13.27
N LEU A 3 -20.74 -13.57 -12.80
CA LEU A 3 -19.62 -14.39 -12.37
C LEU A 3 -19.71 -14.66 -10.87
N GLU A 4 -19.35 -15.86 -10.46
CA GLU A 4 -19.12 -16.18 -9.07
C GLU A 4 -17.85 -15.46 -8.58
N CYS A 5 -17.88 -14.89 -7.36
CA CYS A 5 -16.76 -14.19 -6.76
C CYS A 5 -16.45 -14.79 -5.39
N VAL A 6 -15.24 -15.31 -5.25
CA VAL A 6 -14.72 -15.85 -3.99
C VAL A 6 -13.56 -15.00 -3.50
N VAL A 7 -13.62 -14.55 -2.25
CA VAL A 7 -12.59 -13.71 -1.61
C VAL A 7 -11.97 -14.49 -0.45
N TYR A 8 -10.70 -14.81 -0.56
CA TYR A 8 -9.91 -15.38 0.53
C TYR A 8 -9.40 -14.26 1.43
N MET A 9 -9.61 -14.38 2.73
CA MET A 9 -9.23 -13.37 3.70
C MET A 9 -8.77 -14.03 5.00
N GLY A 10 -7.66 -13.59 5.56
CA GLY A 10 -7.20 -14.09 6.85
C GLY A 10 -8.26 -13.87 7.94
N SER A 11 -8.48 -14.85 8.81
CA SER A 11 -9.55 -14.78 9.81
C SER A 11 -9.38 -13.61 10.79
N GLU A 12 -8.15 -13.17 11.06
CA GLU A 12 -7.89 -11.95 11.83
C GLU A 12 -8.28 -10.69 11.02
N ASP A 13 -8.01 -10.68 9.72
CA ASP A 13 -8.42 -9.58 8.84
C ASP A 13 -9.93 -9.50 8.65
N VAL A 14 -10.63 -10.66 8.64
CA VAL A 14 -12.10 -10.71 8.62
C VAL A 14 -12.69 -9.94 9.80
N LYS A 15 -12.07 -10.05 10.98
CA LYS A 15 -12.49 -9.30 12.18
C LYS A 15 -12.14 -7.82 12.06
N ARG A 16 -10.88 -7.51 11.72
CA ARG A 16 -10.37 -6.13 11.62
C ARG A 16 -11.10 -5.32 10.55
N GLN A 17 -11.53 -5.96 9.47
CA GLN A 17 -12.19 -5.36 8.32
C GLN A 17 -13.66 -5.77 8.18
N SER A 18 -14.34 -6.04 9.27
CA SER A 18 -15.75 -6.49 9.28
C SER A 18 -16.72 -5.62 8.44
N PRO A 19 -16.59 -4.27 8.35
CA PRO A 19 -17.43 -3.48 7.46
C PRO A 19 -17.22 -3.80 5.98
N ASN A 20 -15.97 -4.11 5.57
CA ASN A 20 -15.67 -4.50 4.20
C ASN A 20 -16.17 -5.92 3.89
N VAL A 21 -16.03 -6.84 4.83
CA VAL A 21 -16.59 -8.19 4.73
C VAL A 21 -18.11 -8.14 4.54
N TYR A 22 -18.78 -7.29 5.30
CA TYR A 22 -20.23 -7.07 5.14
C TYR A 22 -20.59 -6.56 3.73
N ARG A 23 -19.84 -5.57 3.23
CA ARG A 23 -20.04 -5.04 1.87
C ARG A 23 -19.81 -6.09 0.78
N MET A 24 -18.77 -6.91 0.90
CA MET A 24 -18.49 -8.00 -0.03
C MET A 24 -19.67 -8.99 -0.08
N LYS A 25 -20.16 -9.42 1.06
CA LYS A 25 -21.32 -10.32 1.16
C LYS A 25 -22.59 -9.69 0.61
N LEU A 26 -22.83 -8.41 0.89
CA LEU A 26 -23.98 -7.66 0.35
C LEU A 26 -23.94 -7.59 -1.18
N LEU A 27 -22.74 -7.50 -1.76
CA LEU A 27 -22.53 -7.52 -3.22
C LEU A 27 -22.55 -8.94 -3.82
N GLY A 28 -22.80 -9.97 -3.02
CA GLY A 28 -22.94 -11.36 -3.47
C GLY A 28 -21.64 -12.16 -3.52
N ALA A 29 -20.54 -11.65 -3.00
CA ALA A 29 -19.28 -12.41 -2.90
C ALA A 29 -19.29 -13.40 -1.73
N THR A 30 -18.66 -14.54 -1.92
CA THR A 30 -18.35 -15.51 -0.87
C THR A 30 -17.02 -15.14 -0.22
N VAL A 31 -17.01 -14.88 1.10
CA VAL A 31 -15.77 -14.62 1.84
C VAL A 31 -15.37 -15.88 2.61
N VAL A 32 -14.19 -16.41 2.28
CA VAL A 32 -13.62 -17.62 2.88
C VAL A 32 -12.54 -17.21 3.89
N PRO A 33 -12.78 -17.39 5.20
CA PRO A 33 -11.77 -17.13 6.22
C PRO A 33 -10.63 -18.14 6.14
N VAL A 34 -9.38 -17.65 6.17
CA VAL A 34 -8.18 -18.49 6.18
C VAL A 34 -7.64 -18.57 7.61
N GLU A 35 -7.61 -19.80 8.14
CA GLU A 35 -7.22 -20.09 9.53
C GLU A 35 -5.76 -20.55 9.66
N SER A 36 -5.03 -20.70 8.56
CA SER A 36 -3.63 -21.14 8.55
C SER A 36 -2.66 -19.99 8.84
N GLY A 37 -1.50 -20.30 9.37
CA GLY A 37 -0.40 -19.36 9.61
C GLY A 37 -0.76 -18.23 10.56
N SER A 38 -0.36 -17.01 10.23
CA SER A 38 -0.69 -15.79 10.98
C SER A 38 -2.14 -15.32 10.79
N LYS A 39 -2.92 -15.99 9.95
CA LYS A 39 -4.33 -15.66 9.64
C LYS A 39 -4.52 -14.25 9.07
N THR A 40 -3.53 -13.76 8.35
CA THR A 40 -3.49 -12.42 7.74
C THR A 40 -3.34 -12.49 6.22
N LEU A 41 -3.15 -11.35 5.57
CA LEU A 41 -3.04 -11.20 4.12
C LEU A 41 -2.06 -12.21 3.48
N LYS A 42 -0.92 -12.49 4.11
CA LYS A 42 0.08 -13.42 3.58
C LYS A 42 -0.51 -14.82 3.36
N ASP A 43 -1.27 -15.31 4.31
CA ASP A 43 -1.84 -16.67 4.25
C ASP A 43 -3.07 -16.71 3.34
N ALA A 44 -3.86 -15.65 3.31
CA ALA A 44 -4.96 -15.48 2.36
C ALA A 44 -4.47 -15.55 0.91
N LEU A 45 -3.37 -14.87 0.57
CA LEU A 45 -2.76 -14.95 -0.76
C LEU A 45 -2.29 -16.37 -1.12
N ASN A 46 -1.72 -17.09 -0.16
CA ASN A 46 -1.30 -18.47 -0.39
C ASN A 46 -2.49 -19.37 -0.70
N GLU A 47 -3.60 -19.21 0.02
CA GLU A 47 -4.80 -20.04 -0.18
C GLU A 47 -5.48 -19.72 -1.52
N ALA A 48 -5.62 -18.44 -1.84
CA ALA A 48 -6.17 -18.02 -3.13
C ALA A 48 -5.34 -18.55 -4.32
N LEU A 49 -4.01 -18.54 -4.20
CA LEU A 49 -3.14 -19.11 -5.23
C LEU A 49 -3.29 -20.64 -5.36
N ARG A 50 -3.45 -21.38 -4.24
CA ARG A 50 -3.70 -22.83 -4.28
C ARG A 50 -5.02 -23.16 -4.98
N ASP A 51 -6.07 -22.44 -4.61
CA ASP A 51 -7.38 -22.61 -5.23
C ASP A 51 -7.32 -22.33 -6.73
N TRP A 52 -6.72 -21.20 -7.11
CA TRP A 52 -6.60 -20.82 -8.52
C TRP A 52 -5.81 -21.84 -9.33
N VAL A 53 -4.65 -22.33 -8.85
CA VAL A 53 -3.85 -23.34 -9.56
C VAL A 53 -4.63 -24.65 -9.74
N THR A 54 -5.45 -25.01 -8.75
CA THR A 54 -6.31 -26.20 -8.81
C THR A 54 -7.42 -26.03 -9.85
N ASN A 55 -7.95 -24.83 -9.99
CA ASN A 55 -9.14 -24.53 -10.81
C ASN A 55 -8.84 -23.62 -12.01
N VAL A 56 -7.60 -23.58 -12.49
CA VAL A 56 -7.12 -22.63 -13.51
C VAL A 56 -7.91 -22.66 -14.83
N SER A 57 -8.55 -23.79 -15.15
CA SER A 57 -9.32 -23.96 -16.40
C SER A 57 -10.61 -23.13 -16.44
N ASN A 58 -11.18 -22.78 -15.29
CA ASN A 58 -12.47 -22.09 -15.17
C ASN A 58 -12.46 -20.92 -14.19
N THR A 59 -11.30 -20.60 -13.61
CA THR A 59 -11.17 -19.59 -12.57
C THR A 59 -10.11 -18.56 -12.94
N PHE A 60 -10.45 -17.30 -12.84
CA PHE A 60 -9.51 -16.19 -13.02
C PHE A 60 -9.11 -15.62 -11.66
N TYR A 61 -7.80 -15.56 -11.40
CA TYR A 61 -7.26 -14.98 -10.18
C TYR A 61 -7.03 -13.48 -10.36
N ILE A 62 -7.75 -12.68 -9.57
CA ILE A 62 -7.56 -11.22 -9.54
C ILE A 62 -6.56 -10.91 -8.43
N ILE A 63 -5.30 -10.72 -8.79
CA ILE A 63 -4.25 -10.27 -7.87
C ILE A 63 -4.31 -8.75 -7.72
N GLY A 64 -4.34 -8.26 -6.47
CA GLY A 64 -4.45 -6.83 -6.16
C GLY A 64 -3.15 -6.16 -5.73
N THR A 65 -2.00 -6.86 -5.76
CA THR A 65 -0.71 -6.32 -5.34
C THR A 65 0.36 -6.44 -6.41
N VAL A 66 1.36 -5.55 -6.39
CA VAL A 66 2.53 -5.57 -7.31
C VAL A 66 3.60 -6.59 -6.89
N ALA A 67 3.23 -7.61 -6.12
CA ALA A 67 4.09 -8.71 -5.70
C ALA A 67 3.77 -9.99 -6.46
N GLY A 68 4.68 -10.95 -6.44
CA GLY A 68 4.54 -12.24 -7.10
C GLY A 68 5.43 -12.39 -8.33
N PRO A 69 5.33 -13.53 -9.05
CA PRO A 69 6.16 -13.80 -10.21
C PRO A 69 5.77 -12.89 -11.39
N HIS A 70 6.72 -12.72 -12.31
CA HIS A 70 6.40 -12.08 -13.58
C HIS A 70 5.28 -12.85 -14.31
N PRO A 71 4.27 -12.19 -14.91
CA PRO A 71 4.16 -10.74 -15.16
C PRO A 71 3.33 -9.94 -14.15
N TYR A 72 2.92 -10.53 -13.02
CA TYR A 72 1.96 -9.89 -12.10
C TYR A 72 2.38 -8.50 -11.59
N PRO A 73 3.63 -8.27 -11.15
CA PRO A 73 4.01 -6.92 -10.71
C PRO A 73 3.81 -5.87 -11.82
N MET A 74 4.20 -6.18 -13.04
CA MET A 74 4.02 -5.32 -14.20
C MET A 74 2.55 -5.07 -14.53
N MET A 75 1.74 -6.12 -14.57
CA MET A 75 0.30 -6.01 -14.88
C MET A 75 -0.42 -5.12 -13.85
N VAL A 76 -0.20 -5.38 -12.56
CA VAL A 76 -0.83 -4.61 -11.48
C VAL A 76 -0.35 -3.15 -11.51
N ARG A 77 0.95 -2.90 -11.72
CA ARG A 77 1.49 -1.56 -11.93
C ARG A 77 0.76 -0.84 -13.07
N ASP A 78 0.70 -1.47 -14.23
CA ASP A 78 0.15 -0.83 -15.45
C ASP A 78 -1.34 -0.50 -15.28
N PHE A 79 -2.12 -1.39 -14.65
CA PHE A 79 -3.51 -1.11 -14.35
C PHE A 79 -3.69 0.01 -13.32
N ASN A 80 -2.90 0.00 -12.25
CA ASN A 80 -2.97 1.05 -11.21
C ASN A 80 -2.38 2.39 -11.67
N SER A 81 -1.52 2.40 -12.70
CA SER A 81 -0.85 3.63 -13.18
C SER A 81 -1.80 4.65 -13.80
N VAL A 82 -3.07 4.30 -14.03
CA VAL A 82 -4.11 5.26 -14.43
C VAL A 82 -4.17 6.46 -13.46
N VAL A 83 -4.07 6.21 -12.16
CA VAL A 83 -4.07 7.28 -11.13
C VAL A 83 -2.93 8.28 -11.38
N GLY A 84 -1.71 7.80 -11.55
CA GLY A 84 -0.57 8.69 -11.79
C GLY A 84 -0.61 9.37 -13.17
N ARG A 85 -1.14 8.69 -14.20
CA ARG A 85 -1.34 9.32 -15.53
C ARG A 85 -2.34 10.46 -15.47
N GLU A 86 -3.48 10.25 -14.83
CA GLU A 86 -4.47 11.33 -14.63
C GLU A 86 -3.91 12.48 -13.80
N CYS A 87 -3.08 12.20 -12.78
CA CYS A 87 -2.42 13.25 -12.00
C CYS A 87 -1.46 14.11 -12.84
N LEU A 88 -0.78 13.54 -13.85
CA LEU A 88 0.09 14.32 -14.74
C LEU A 88 -0.68 15.40 -15.51
N ASP A 89 -1.94 15.13 -15.85
CA ASP A 89 -2.81 16.08 -16.57
C ASP A 89 -3.52 17.03 -15.59
N GLN A 90 -4.09 16.49 -14.51
CA GLN A 90 -4.89 17.26 -13.55
C GLN A 90 -4.07 18.27 -12.72
N MET A 91 -2.82 17.92 -12.35
CA MET A 91 -2.00 18.81 -11.51
C MET A 91 -1.68 20.15 -12.19
N PRO A 92 -1.26 20.21 -13.46
CA PRO A 92 -1.11 21.49 -14.16
C PRO A 92 -2.40 22.28 -14.27
N GLU A 93 -3.56 21.62 -14.47
CA GLU A 93 -4.86 22.31 -14.54
C GLU A 93 -5.25 22.93 -13.21
N ILE A 94 -5.05 22.23 -12.09
CA ILE A 94 -5.47 22.69 -10.75
C ILE A 94 -4.44 23.63 -10.11
N ALA A 95 -3.15 23.32 -10.25
CA ALA A 95 -2.06 23.99 -9.52
C ALA A 95 -1.07 24.76 -10.42
N ASN A 96 -1.30 24.80 -11.74
CA ASN A 96 -0.42 25.39 -12.76
C ASN A 96 1.00 24.80 -12.80
N LYS A 97 1.23 23.66 -12.16
CA LYS A 97 2.54 22.95 -12.15
C LYS A 97 2.37 21.49 -11.74
N GLN A 98 3.39 20.67 -12.02
CA GLN A 98 3.48 19.35 -11.43
C GLN A 98 3.76 19.42 -9.92
N PRO A 99 3.43 18.38 -9.15
CA PRO A 99 3.69 18.37 -7.70
C PRO A 99 5.19 18.39 -7.41
N ASP A 100 5.59 19.01 -6.31
CA ASP A 100 6.97 18.96 -5.84
C ASP A 100 7.31 17.59 -5.23
N VAL A 101 6.28 16.93 -4.69
CA VAL A 101 6.40 15.62 -4.00
C VAL A 101 5.15 14.79 -4.25
N VAL A 102 5.33 13.49 -4.52
CA VAL A 102 4.27 12.48 -4.48
C VAL A 102 4.54 11.54 -3.31
N ILE A 103 3.55 11.37 -2.45
CA ILE A 103 3.65 10.55 -1.22
C ILE A 103 2.57 9.47 -1.26
N ALA A 104 2.94 8.24 -0.93
CA ALA A 104 1.98 7.13 -0.86
C ALA A 104 2.37 6.11 0.22
N CYS A 105 1.38 5.45 0.83
CA CYS A 105 1.61 4.35 1.75
C CYS A 105 2.07 3.09 0.98
N VAL A 106 2.91 2.29 1.62
CA VAL A 106 3.53 1.09 1.04
C VAL A 106 3.37 -0.09 1.98
N GLY A 107 2.50 -1.03 1.59
CA GLY A 107 2.48 -2.41 2.09
C GLY A 107 3.07 -3.30 0.99
N GLY A 108 2.27 -4.05 0.23
CA GLY A 108 2.72 -4.66 -1.04
C GLY A 108 3.12 -3.63 -2.08
N GLY A 109 2.53 -2.43 -2.04
CA GLY A 109 2.95 -1.24 -2.77
C GLY A 109 2.22 -0.97 -4.08
N SER A 110 1.07 -1.61 -4.36
CA SER A 110 0.36 -1.44 -5.63
C SER A 110 -0.15 -0.02 -5.84
N ASN A 111 -0.76 0.57 -4.83
CA ASN A 111 -1.23 1.95 -4.86
C ASN A 111 -0.07 2.94 -5.08
N ALA A 112 1.02 2.76 -4.33
CA ALA A 112 2.20 3.61 -4.47
C ALA A 112 2.85 3.47 -5.85
N MET A 113 2.97 2.25 -6.38
CA MET A 113 3.50 2.01 -7.72
C MET A 113 2.61 2.63 -8.79
N GLY A 114 1.29 2.56 -8.61
CA GLY A 114 0.32 3.17 -9.53
C GLY A 114 0.52 4.67 -9.70
N ILE A 115 0.74 5.39 -8.61
CA ILE A 115 0.98 6.84 -8.68
C ILE A 115 2.45 7.17 -8.98
N PHE A 116 3.43 6.37 -8.53
CA PHE A 116 4.85 6.66 -8.74
C PHE A 116 5.30 6.40 -10.18
N TYR A 117 4.77 5.35 -10.81
CA TYR A 117 5.26 4.88 -12.11
C TYR A 117 5.27 5.96 -13.19
N PRO A 118 4.19 6.72 -13.43
CA PRO A 118 4.21 7.80 -14.40
C PRO A 118 5.15 8.96 -14.03
N TYR A 119 5.46 9.13 -12.74
CA TYR A 119 6.38 10.16 -12.27
C TYR A 119 7.86 9.73 -12.21
N ILE A 120 8.21 8.49 -12.55
CA ILE A 120 9.60 8.01 -12.45
C ILE A 120 10.54 8.89 -13.27
N GLU A 121 10.15 9.28 -14.50
CA GLU A 121 10.96 10.13 -15.38
C GLU A 121 10.89 11.62 -15.02
N HIS A 122 9.95 12.04 -14.21
CA HIS A 122 9.84 13.42 -13.72
C HIS A 122 10.82 13.66 -12.56
N LYS A 123 12.10 13.82 -12.85
CA LYS A 123 13.19 13.86 -11.85
C LYS A 123 13.07 15.02 -10.84
N ASN A 124 12.33 16.07 -11.18
CA ASN A 124 12.04 17.21 -10.29
C ASN A 124 10.95 16.88 -9.25
N VAL A 125 10.18 15.81 -9.45
CA VAL A 125 9.16 15.34 -8.52
C VAL A 125 9.78 14.32 -7.57
N LYS A 126 9.76 14.59 -6.27
CA LYS A 126 10.22 13.65 -5.25
C LYS A 126 9.18 12.56 -5.04
N LEU A 127 9.62 11.31 -4.90
CA LEU A 127 8.75 10.18 -4.57
C LEU A 127 9.08 9.72 -3.15
N ILE A 128 8.06 9.62 -2.30
CA ILE A 128 8.21 9.19 -0.90
C ILE A 128 7.21 8.07 -0.61
N GLY A 129 7.73 6.86 -0.35
CA GLY A 129 6.95 5.74 0.15
C GLY A 129 6.93 5.70 1.66
N VAL A 130 5.77 5.45 2.26
CA VAL A 130 5.61 5.42 3.72
C VAL A 130 5.17 4.03 4.15
N GLU A 131 6.02 3.35 4.90
CA GLU A 131 5.78 2.01 5.46
C GLU A 131 5.24 2.08 6.88
N ALA A 132 4.67 0.96 7.35
CA ALA A 132 4.15 0.84 8.71
C ALA A 132 5.26 0.41 9.69
N ALA A 133 5.68 1.32 10.55
CA ALA A 133 6.60 1.02 11.65
C ALA A 133 5.93 0.30 12.85
N GLY A 134 4.61 0.09 12.80
CA GLY A 134 3.88 -0.63 13.85
C GLY A 134 4.11 -0.03 15.24
N GLU A 135 4.59 -0.84 16.18
CA GLU A 135 4.98 -0.41 17.53
C GLU A 135 6.39 0.21 17.59
N GLY A 136 7.08 0.34 16.46
CA GLY A 136 8.46 0.82 16.31
C GLY A 136 9.36 -0.24 15.67
N ILE A 137 10.24 0.17 14.75
CA ILE A 137 11.14 -0.77 14.04
C ILE A 137 12.03 -1.53 15.05
N GLU A 138 12.49 -0.84 16.08
CA GLU A 138 13.34 -1.39 17.14
C GLU A 138 12.66 -2.47 17.99
N THR A 139 11.34 -2.53 18.00
CA THR A 139 10.57 -3.55 18.72
C THR A 139 10.47 -4.87 17.95
N GLY A 140 10.78 -4.86 16.65
CA GLY A 140 10.54 -5.97 15.74
C GLY A 140 9.07 -6.15 15.32
N LYS A 141 8.14 -5.39 15.89
CA LYS A 141 6.70 -5.42 15.57
C LYS A 141 6.36 -4.32 14.56
N HIS A 142 6.70 -4.54 13.31
CA HIS A 142 6.49 -3.60 12.21
C HIS A 142 6.24 -4.34 10.89
N ALA A 143 5.91 -3.60 9.82
CA ALA A 143 5.78 -4.09 8.45
C ALA A 143 6.49 -3.13 7.48
N ALA A 144 7.79 -2.89 7.73
CA ALA A 144 8.60 -1.89 7.03
C ALA A 144 9.87 -2.51 6.41
N PRO A 145 9.74 -3.39 5.38
CA PRO A 145 10.89 -4.08 4.80
C PRO A 145 11.90 -3.15 4.11
N LEU A 146 11.49 -2.00 3.60
CA LEU A 146 12.41 -1.08 2.90
C LEU A 146 13.17 -0.15 3.85
N THR A 147 12.61 0.18 5.02
CA THR A 147 13.21 1.13 5.98
C THR A 147 13.91 0.46 7.15
N SER A 148 13.58 -0.81 7.43
CA SER A 148 14.32 -1.62 8.39
C SER A 148 15.59 -2.23 7.78
N GLU A 149 16.39 -2.94 8.58
CA GLU A 149 17.55 -3.70 8.12
C GLU A 149 17.19 -5.01 7.41
N SER A 150 16.06 -5.05 6.73
CA SER A 150 15.60 -6.23 6.00
C SER A 150 16.56 -6.63 4.89
N LYS A 151 16.66 -7.93 4.66
CA LYS A 151 17.55 -8.51 3.64
C LYS A 151 16.76 -8.81 2.36
N ILE A 152 17.48 -8.90 1.25
CA ILE A 152 16.92 -9.39 -0.01
C ILE A 152 16.61 -10.87 0.13
N GLY A 153 15.39 -11.24 -0.25
CA GLY A 153 14.91 -12.62 -0.27
C GLY A 153 13.98 -12.88 -1.45
N VAL A 154 13.40 -14.07 -1.50
CA VAL A 154 12.40 -14.44 -2.51
C VAL A 154 11.09 -14.75 -1.81
N LEU A 155 10.04 -14.03 -2.18
CA LEU A 155 8.69 -14.24 -1.68
C LEU A 155 7.74 -14.39 -2.86
N ARG A 156 7.03 -15.53 -2.94
CA ARG A 156 6.07 -15.82 -4.01
C ARG A 156 6.62 -15.56 -5.42
N GLY A 157 7.87 -15.98 -5.66
CA GLY A 157 8.49 -15.90 -6.98
C GLY A 157 9.02 -14.52 -7.40
N ASN A 158 9.00 -13.53 -6.51
CA ASN A 158 9.71 -12.27 -6.75
C ASN A 158 10.85 -12.04 -5.76
N ARG A 159 11.96 -11.53 -6.25
CA ARG A 159 13.10 -11.09 -5.45
C ARG A 159 12.84 -9.67 -4.95
N THR A 160 12.90 -9.48 -3.63
CA THR A 160 12.57 -8.21 -2.99
C THR A 160 13.21 -8.08 -1.61
N TYR A 161 13.14 -6.91 -0.99
CA TYR A 161 13.37 -6.76 0.45
C TYR A 161 12.30 -7.51 1.23
N LEU A 162 12.74 -8.31 2.20
CA LEU A 162 11.88 -9.24 2.94
C LEU A 162 12.25 -9.25 4.41
N MET A 163 11.26 -9.13 5.28
CA MET A 163 11.42 -9.32 6.71
C MET A 163 11.62 -10.82 7.00
N GLN A 164 12.86 -11.19 7.31
CA GLN A 164 13.29 -12.57 7.55
C GLN A 164 14.33 -12.63 8.65
N ASN A 165 14.34 -13.74 9.37
CA ASN A 165 15.36 -14.01 10.40
C ASN A 165 16.69 -14.48 9.79
N SER A 166 17.65 -14.83 10.63
CA SER A 166 18.98 -15.32 10.19
C SER A 166 18.91 -16.63 9.38
N GLU A 167 17.85 -17.41 9.54
CA GLU A 167 17.62 -18.68 8.84
C GLU A 167 16.81 -18.51 7.54
N GLY A 168 16.43 -17.28 7.19
CA GLY A 168 15.64 -16.95 6.01
C GLY A 168 14.14 -17.20 6.17
N GLN A 169 13.67 -17.46 7.39
CA GLN A 169 12.25 -17.60 7.67
C GLN A 169 11.58 -16.22 7.78
N ILE A 170 10.39 -16.10 7.22
CA ILE A 170 9.60 -14.86 7.28
C ILE A 170 9.26 -14.53 8.73
N ILE A 171 9.57 -13.30 9.14
CA ILE A 171 9.18 -12.76 10.45
C ILE A 171 7.72 -12.32 10.38
N GLU A 172 6.97 -12.57 11.45
CA GLU A 172 5.61 -12.07 11.60
C GLU A 172 5.62 -10.54 11.64
N THR A 173 4.73 -9.96 10.88
CA THR A 173 4.60 -8.50 10.77
C THR A 173 3.52 -7.96 11.68
N HIS A 174 3.56 -6.65 11.94
CA HIS A 174 2.53 -5.96 12.69
C HIS A 174 2.24 -4.59 12.11
N SER A 175 0.97 -4.30 11.90
CA SER A 175 0.43 -2.96 11.62
C SER A 175 -1.03 -2.91 12.04
N VAL A 176 -1.43 -1.78 12.61
CA VAL A 176 -2.85 -1.49 12.85
C VAL A 176 -3.65 -1.38 11.54
N SER A 177 -2.98 -1.13 10.42
CA SER A 177 -3.53 -1.17 9.07
C SER A 177 -3.36 -2.55 8.45
N ALA A 178 -4.46 -3.30 8.29
CA ALA A 178 -4.43 -4.65 7.71
C ALA A 178 -3.83 -4.66 6.29
N GLY A 179 -4.08 -3.64 5.49
CA GLY A 179 -3.53 -3.51 4.12
C GLY A 179 -2.04 -3.21 4.05
N LEU A 180 -1.41 -2.81 5.17
CA LEU A 180 0.03 -2.60 5.27
C LEU A 180 0.77 -3.71 6.02
N ASP A 181 0.04 -4.67 6.59
CA ASP A 181 0.57 -5.78 7.38
C ASP A 181 1.11 -6.89 6.45
N TYR A 182 2.29 -6.66 5.87
CA TYR A 182 2.89 -7.52 4.87
C TYR A 182 4.43 -7.54 4.97
N PRO A 183 5.08 -8.72 4.97
CA PRO A 183 6.51 -8.86 5.25
C PRO A 183 7.44 -8.51 4.08
N GLY A 184 6.91 -8.24 2.92
CA GLY A 184 7.68 -7.93 1.71
C GLY A 184 7.09 -6.75 0.97
N VAL A 185 7.64 -6.47 -0.21
CA VAL A 185 7.18 -5.37 -1.07
C VAL A 185 7.31 -5.77 -2.54
N GLY A 186 6.65 -5.05 -3.44
CA GLY A 186 6.83 -5.24 -4.87
C GLY A 186 8.29 -5.04 -5.31
N PRO A 187 8.80 -5.82 -6.27
CA PRO A 187 10.21 -5.77 -6.67
C PRO A 187 10.61 -4.41 -7.27
N GLU A 188 9.69 -3.70 -7.88
CA GLU A 188 9.96 -2.36 -8.43
C GLU A 188 10.19 -1.32 -7.32
N HIS A 189 9.56 -1.48 -6.15
CA HIS A 189 9.86 -0.63 -4.99
C HIS A 189 11.29 -0.87 -4.47
N SER A 190 11.74 -2.12 -4.47
CA SER A 190 13.13 -2.45 -4.12
C SER A 190 14.11 -1.76 -5.09
N TRP A 191 13.83 -1.80 -6.38
CA TRP A 191 14.62 -1.10 -7.39
C TRP A 191 14.58 0.43 -7.22
N LEU A 192 13.41 1.02 -6.93
CA LEU A 192 13.28 2.46 -6.69
C LEU A 192 14.08 2.92 -5.47
N LYS A 193 14.17 2.08 -4.42
CA LYS A 193 15.03 2.32 -3.27
C LYS A 193 16.51 2.26 -3.66
N ASP A 194 16.94 1.17 -4.29
CA ASP A 194 18.34 0.93 -4.62
C ASP A 194 18.89 1.94 -5.62
N SER A 195 18.07 2.37 -6.58
CA SER A 195 18.42 3.43 -7.53
C SER A 195 18.37 4.84 -6.94
N GLY A 196 17.89 5.00 -5.70
CA GLY A 196 17.71 6.32 -5.08
C GLY A 196 16.59 7.16 -5.71
N ARG A 197 15.74 6.57 -6.58
CA ARG A 197 14.65 7.30 -7.24
C ARG A 197 13.51 7.64 -6.28
N ALA A 198 13.21 6.77 -5.33
CA ALA A 198 12.25 7.03 -4.27
C ALA A 198 12.91 6.91 -2.90
N LYS A 199 12.48 7.77 -1.97
CA LYS A 199 12.83 7.68 -0.56
C LYS A 199 11.73 6.91 0.17
N TYR A 200 12.13 6.03 1.09
CA TYR A 200 11.20 5.33 1.97
C TYR A 200 11.40 5.77 3.41
N VAL A 201 10.30 5.87 4.13
CA VAL A 201 10.24 6.24 5.55
C VAL A 201 9.20 5.36 6.23
N ALA A 202 9.27 5.22 7.53
CA ALA A 202 8.33 4.44 8.31
C ALA A 202 7.66 5.30 9.39
N ILE A 203 6.38 5.02 9.67
CA ILE A 203 5.54 5.75 10.61
C ILE A 203 4.88 4.75 11.57
N THR A 204 4.92 5.03 12.86
CA THR A 204 4.32 4.19 13.89
C THR A 204 2.79 4.24 13.87
N ASP A 205 2.16 3.24 14.47
CA ASP A 205 0.70 3.17 14.58
C ASP A 205 0.12 4.39 15.33
N ASP A 206 0.79 4.84 16.39
CA ASP A 206 0.40 6.03 17.15
C ASP A 206 0.46 7.31 16.33
N GLU A 207 1.52 7.48 15.55
CA GLU A 207 1.68 8.63 14.65
C GLU A 207 0.61 8.63 13.56
N ALA A 208 0.37 7.46 12.96
CA ALA A 208 -0.66 7.28 11.96
C ALA A 208 -2.07 7.58 12.51
N LEU A 209 -2.40 7.12 13.74
CA LEU A 209 -3.67 7.42 14.40
C LEU A 209 -3.84 8.91 14.69
N LYS A 210 -2.79 9.60 15.14
CA LYS A 210 -2.82 11.05 15.34
C LYS A 210 -3.11 11.79 14.03
N ALA A 211 -2.47 11.39 12.92
CA ALA A 211 -2.72 11.96 11.60
C ALA A 211 -4.16 11.72 11.12
N PHE A 212 -4.68 10.51 11.33
CA PHE A 212 -6.08 10.16 11.04
C PHE A 212 -7.06 11.11 11.72
N HIS A 213 -6.96 11.24 13.05
CA HIS A 213 -7.85 12.10 13.82
C HIS A 213 -7.69 13.59 13.47
N ASN A 214 -6.47 14.01 13.11
CA ASN A 214 -6.25 15.38 12.70
C ASN A 214 -6.95 15.68 11.36
N LEU A 215 -6.81 14.81 10.36
CA LEU A 215 -7.50 14.96 9.07
C LEU A 215 -9.02 15.00 9.24
N CYS A 216 -9.58 14.10 10.06
CA CYS A 216 -11.01 14.09 10.35
C CYS A 216 -11.50 15.42 10.92
N ARG A 217 -10.70 16.03 11.83
CA ARG A 217 -11.09 17.30 12.49
C ARG A 217 -10.91 18.52 11.61
N VAL A 218 -9.87 18.55 10.79
CA VAL A 218 -9.50 19.75 10.01
C VAL A 218 -10.24 19.79 8.68
N GLU A 219 -10.36 18.63 8.01
CA GLU A 219 -10.91 18.52 6.66
C GLU A 219 -12.29 17.85 6.59
N GLY A 220 -12.77 17.27 7.69
CA GLY A 220 -14.02 16.48 7.67
C GLY A 220 -13.93 15.18 6.85
N ILE A 221 -12.72 14.75 6.50
CA ILE A 221 -12.47 13.55 5.69
C ILE A 221 -12.09 12.39 6.62
N ILE A 222 -12.81 11.27 6.49
CA ILE A 222 -12.45 10.00 7.16
C ILE A 222 -11.62 9.17 6.18
N PRO A 223 -10.30 9.13 6.31
CA PRO A 223 -9.43 8.37 5.40
C PRO A 223 -9.48 6.87 5.70
N SER A 224 -8.93 6.04 4.81
CA SER A 224 -8.61 4.65 5.15
C SER A 224 -7.49 4.60 6.19
N LEU A 225 -7.37 3.46 6.88
CA LEU A 225 -6.31 3.26 7.87
C LEU A 225 -4.91 3.27 7.23
N GLU A 226 -4.80 2.83 5.99
CA GLU A 226 -3.56 2.86 5.18
C GLU A 226 -3.15 4.30 4.85
N THR A 227 -4.09 5.11 4.41
CA THR A 227 -3.89 6.51 3.99
C THR A 227 -3.27 7.36 5.09
N ARG A 228 -3.62 7.13 6.35
CA ARG A 228 -3.12 7.94 7.47
C ARG A 228 -1.60 7.89 7.64
N HIS A 229 -0.93 6.83 7.20
CA HIS A 229 0.53 6.69 7.30
C HIS A 229 1.26 7.80 6.53
N TYR A 230 0.85 8.12 5.32
CA TYR A 230 1.50 9.20 4.57
C TYR A 230 1.12 10.62 5.04
N LEU A 231 0.00 10.76 5.76
CA LEU A 231 -0.43 12.06 6.28
C LEU A 231 0.41 12.58 7.46
N PHE A 232 1.18 11.73 8.11
CA PHE A 232 2.04 12.10 9.25
C PHE A 232 3.42 12.62 8.84
N GLN A 233 3.78 12.63 7.57
CA GLN A 233 5.12 13.09 7.14
C GLN A 233 5.55 14.41 7.80
N PRO A 234 6.86 14.59 8.15
CA PRO A 234 7.31 15.64 9.09
C PRO A 234 6.83 17.05 8.73
N ARG A 235 6.50 17.79 9.75
CA ARG A 235 5.93 19.14 9.75
C ARG A 235 6.54 20.16 8.77
N GLY A 236 7.72 19.91 8.19
CA GLY A 236 8.35 20.78 7.21
C GLY A 236 7.84 20.62 5.77
N LEU A 237 7.33 19.44 5.38
CA LEU A 237 6.84 19.18 4.00
C LEU A 237 5.35 19.52 3.87
N PHE A 238 4.55 19.23 4.90
CA PHE A 238 3.11 19.54 4.91
C PHE A 238 2.82 21.02 5.05
N SER A 239 3.67 21.81 5.72
CA SER A 239 3.50 23.25 5.76
C SER A 239 3.54 23.88 4.36
N GLN A 240 4.31 23.31 3.44
CA GLN A 240 4.37 23.79 2.05
C GLN A 240 3.17 23.31 1.21
N LEU A 241 2.70 22.07 1.43
CA LEU A 241 1.49 21.54 0.78
C LEU A 241 0.21 22.19 1.32
N TYR A 242 0.12 22.41 2.62
CA TYR A 242 -1.02 23.06 3.28
C TYR A 242 -1.16 24.54 2.85
N ILE A 243 -0.06 25.27 2.73
CA ILE A 243 -0.06 26.65 2.19
C ILE A 243 -0.54 26.68 0.73
N GLY A 244 -0.22 25.67 -0.06
CA GLY A 244 -0.73 25.51 -1.43
C GLY A 244 -2.25 25.29 -1.45
N TYR A 245 -2.79 24.47 -0.56
CA TYR A 245 -4.21 24.16 -0.46
C TYR A 245 -5.04 25.33 0.06
N GLU A 246 -4.58 26.06 1.08
CA GLU A 246 -5.23 27.29 1.55
C GLU A 246 -5.29 28.39 0.48
N LYS A 247 -4.26 28.50 -0.36
CA LYS A 247 -4.28 29.44 -1.50
C LYS A 247 -5.30 29.05 -2.56
N LEU A 248 -5.49 27.73 -2.81
CA LEU A 248 -6.50 27.21 -3.74
C LEU A 248 -7.93 27.47 -3.25
N LEU A 249 -8.20 27.26 -1.95
CA LEU A 249 -9.53 27.53 -1.37
C LEU A 249 -9.88 29.03 -1.39
N LYS A 250 -8.90 29.91 -1.19
CA LYS A 250 -9.12 31.38 -1.27
C LYS A 250 -9.36 31.89 -2.69
N HIS A 251 -8.93 31.16 -3.73
CA HIS A 251 -9.18 31.55 -5.13
C HIS A 251 -10.54 31.08 -5.66
N ASN A 252 -11.17 30.08 -5.05
CA ASN A 252 -12.49 29.57 -5.46
C ASN A 252 -13.67 30.30 -4.76
N HIS A 253 -13.40 31.31 -3.95
CA HIS A 253 -14.41 32.15 -3.29
C HIS A 253 -14.38 33.63 -3.73
N GLN A 254 -13.73 33.92 -4.85
CA GLN A 254 -13.86 35.16 -5.61
C GLN A 254 -14.45 34.87 -6.98
#